data_2ae07188e6c4495fefb491efe82f8885
#
_entry.id   2ae07188e6c4495fefb491efe82f8885
#
_cell.length_a   1.000
_cell.length_b   1.000
_cell.length_c   1.000
_cell.angle_alpha   90.00
_cell.angle_beta   90.00
_cell.angle_gamma   90.00
#
_symmetry.space_group_name_H-M   'P 1'
#
loop_
_entity.id
_entity.type
_entity.pdbx_description
1 polymer ?
#
loop_
_entity_poly.entity_id
_entity_poly.type
_entity_poly.pdbx_seq_one_letter_code
_entity_poly.pdbx_strand_id
1 'polypeptide(L)'
;MNRVKKRNFTESELEILLHEVEMRKHMLFGTLSTGINAKQKRSEWERVCEAVNAVGSQQRTHSEIKKKWSDLKVEVKRRVSAHRRSVTATGGGTGVGELSPFDLRVAALIGDTSGVARN
;
A
#
# COMPACT_ATOMS: atom_id res chain seq x y z
N MET A 1 21.67 18.07 18.65
CA MET A 1 21.08 18.25 17.56
C MET A 1 19.75 17.78 17.47
N ASN A 2 18.94 18.51 17.03
CA ASN A 2 17.62 18.18 16.98
C ASN A 2 17.28 17.43 15.80
N ARG A 3 16.68 16.30 16.01
CA ARG A 3 16.22 15.59 14.94
C ARG A 3 14.77 15.84 14.88
N VAL A 4 14.33 16.51 13.90
CA VAL A 4 12.93 16.78 13.75
C VAL A 4 12.25 15.54 13.22
N LYS A 5 11.24 15.09 13.97
CA LYS A 5 10.53 13.93 13.56
C LYS A 5 9.52 14.31 12.51
N LYS A 6 9.48 13.60 11.43
CA LYS A 6 8.54 13.88 10.37
C LYS A 6 7.15 13.47 10.78
N ARG A 7 6.18 14.22 10.29
CA ARG A 7 4.81 13.89 10.59
C ARG A 7 4.38 12.64 9.87
N ASN A 8 3.32 12.05 10.34
CA ASN A 8 2.75 10.91 9.66
C ASN A 8 2.32 11.32 8.27
N PHE A 9 2.22 10.36 7.39
CA PHE A 9 1.75 10.64 6.05
C PHE A 9 0.33 11.18 6.12
N THR A 10 0.05 12.19 5.35
CA THR A 10 -1.29 12.74 5.27
C THR A 10 -2.12 11.91 4.33
N GLU A 11 -3.43 12.16 4.34
CA GLU A 11 -4.31 11.45 3.44
C GLU A 11 -3.95 11.71 1.98
N SER A 12 -3.56 12.93 1.67
CA SER A 12 -3.15 13.25 0.31
C SER A 12 -1.93 12.45 -0.09
N GLU A 13 -0.97 12.36 0.80
CA GLU A 13 0.23 11.59 0.51
C GLU A 13 -0.10 10.12 0.31
N LEU A 14 -0.96 9.58 1.16
CA LEU A 14 -1.33 8.17 1.05
C LEU A 14 -2.11 7.90 -0.22
N GLU A 15 -2.98 8.81 -0.58
CA GLU A 15 -3.77 8.63 -1.79
C GLU A 15 -2.87 8.63 -3.03
N ILE A 16 -1.92 9.54 -3.07
CA ILE A 16 -1.00 9.59 -4.20
C ILE A 16 -0.11 8.36 -4.21
N LEU A 17 0.38 7.96 -3.04
CA LEU A 17 1.20 6.77 -2.95
C LEU A 17 0.45 5.57 -3.54
N LEU A 18 -0.78 5.37 -3.12
CA LEU A 18 -1.57 4.25 -3.61
C LEU A 18 -1.82 4.37 -5.10
N HIS A 19 -2.17 5.55 -5.56
CA HIS A 19 -2.44 5.77 -6.98
C HIS A 19 -1.22 5.43 -7.83
N GLU A 20 -0.04 5.91 -7.41
CA GLU A 20 1.16 5.65 -8.17
C GLU A 20 1.54 4.17 -8.16
N VAL A 21 1.34 3.52 -7.03
CA VAL A 21 1.63 2.09 -6.96
C VAL A 21 0.67 1.32 -7.87
N GLU A 22 -0.59 1.72 -7.91
CA GLU A 22 -1.56 1.09 -8.80
C GLU A 22 -1.16 1.23 -10.24
N MET A 23 -0.71 2.41 -10.61
CA MET A 23 -0.34 2.67 -11.98
C MET A 23 0.91 1.91 -12.41
N ARG A 24 1.78 1.66 -11.47
CA ARG A 24 3.07 1.06 -11.78
C ARG A 24 3.21 -0.36 -11.27
N LYS A 25 2.11 -1.00 -10.94
CA LYS A 25 2.18 -2.30 -10.29
C LYS A 25 2.95 -3.33 -11.10
N HIS A 26 2.84 -3.31 -12.40
CA HIS A 26 3.56 -4.27 -13.22
C HIS A 26 5.07 -4.12 -13.07
N MET A 27 5.52 -2.88 -12.96
CA MET A 27 6.94 -2.64 -12.80
C MET A 27 7.39 -2.86 -11.38
N LEU A 28 6.59 -2.44 -10.43
CA LEU A 28 6.99 -2.52 -9.03
C LEU A 28 7.00 -3.95 -8.50
N PHE A 29 6.09 -4.76 -8.98
CA PHE A 29 5.95 -6.12 -8.47
C PHE A 29 6.35 -7.20 -9.48
N GLY A 30 6.94 -6.79 -10.58
CA GLY A 30 7.39 -7.74 -11.56
C GLY A 30 8.63 -8.49 -11.10
N THR A 31 8.97 -9.52 -11.85
CA THR A 31 10.12 -10.32 -11.53
C THR A 31 11.03 -10.41 -12.75
N LEU A 32 12.16 -11.03 -12.59
CA LEU A 32 13.06 -11.21 -13.71
C LEU A 32 12.41 -12.03 -14.82
N SER A 33 11.52 -12.93 -14.44
CA SER A 33 10.86 -13.74 -15.44
C SER A 33 9.93 -12.92 -16.31
N THR A 34 9.51 -11.75 -15.83
CA THR A 34 8.70 -10.86 -16.64
C THR A 34 9.53 -9.72 -17.24
N GLY A 35 10.83 -9.80 -17.09
CA GLY A 35 11.71 -8.81 -17.69
C GLY A 35 12.00 -7.59 -16.84
N ILE A 36 11.58 -7.62 -15.60
CA ILE A 36 11.78 -6.47 -14.71
C ILE A 36 12.96 -6.72 -13.80
N ASN A 37 13.93 -5.85 -13.84
CA ASN A 37 15.10 -5.99 -12.98
C ASN A 37 15.07 -4.97 -11.84
N ALA A 38 16.04 -5.10 -10.94
CA ALA A 38 16.09 -4.25 -9.75
C ALA A 38 16.23 -2.79 -10.08
N LYS A 39 16.99 -2.47 -11.10
CA LYS A 39 17.19 -1.10 -11.50
C LYS A 39 15.89 -0.46 -11.96
N GLN A 40 15.10 -1.21 -12.72
CA GLN A 40 13.84 -0.72 -13.19
C GLN A 40 12.87 -0.49 -12.04
N LYS A 41 12.86 -1.43 -11.08
CA LYS A 41 12.01 -1.25 -9.92
C LYS A 41 12.38 -0.02 -9.12
N ARG A 42 13.67 0.18 -8.94
CA ARG A 42 14.14 1.35 -8.20
C ARG A 42 13.71 2.64 -8.90
N SER A 43 13.83 2.66 -10.21
CA SER A 43 13.44 3.84 -10.97
C SER A 43 11.96 4.14 -10.79
N GLU A 44 11.13 3.10 -10.79
CA GLU A 44 9.71 3.32 -10.61
C GLU A 44 9.38 3.80 -9.20
N TRP A 45 10.07 3.26 -8.19
CA TRP A 45 9.87 3.73 -6.83
C TRP A 45 10.28 5.19 -6.67
N GLU A 46 11.30 5.61 -7.41
CA GLU A 46 11.70 7.01 -7.40
C GLU A 46 10.60 7.90 -7.93
N ARG A 47 9.90 7.44 -8.95
CA ARG A 47 8.79 8.21 -9.48
C ARG A 47 7.64 8.30 -8.49
N VAL A 48 7.39 7.20 -7.78
CA VAL A 48 6.38 7.21 -6.73
C VAL A 48 6.76 8.23 -5.66
N CYS A 49 8.02 8.22 -5.29
CA CYS A 49 8.52 9.14 -4.28
C CYS A 49 8.34 10.59 -4.72
N GLU A 50 8.67 10.88 -5.97
CA GLU A 50 8.52 12.22 -6.49
C GLU A 50 7.07 12.68 -6.46
N ALA A 51 6.17 11.78 -6.82
CA ALA A 51 4.76 12.13 -6.85
C ALA A 51 4.23 12.43 -5.45
N VAL A 52 4.63 11.63 -4.48
CA VAL A 52 4.20 11.86 -3.11
C VAL A 52 4.74 13.18 -2.60
N ASN A 53 6.00 13.45 -2.89
CA ASN A 53 6.62 14.68 -2.44
C ASN A 53 6.04 15.92 -3.10
N ALA A 54 5.44 15.74 -4.26
CA ALA A 54 4.83 16.87 -4.94
C ALA A 54 3.59 17.39 -4.21
N VAL A 55 2.92 16.53 -3.49
CA VAL A 55 1.71 16.96 -2.77
C VAL A 55 1.93 17.12 -1.27
N GLY A 56 2.98 16.52 -0.75
CA GLY A 56 3.21 16.58 0.68
C GLY A 56 3.99 17.82 1.09
N SER A 57 3.93 18.13 2.35
CA SER A 57 4.65 19.27 2.88
C SER A 57 6.03 18.90 3.40
N GLN A 58 6.31 17.61 3.47
CA GLN A 58 7.61 17.15 3.92
C GLN A 58 8.25 16.27 2.87
N GLN A 59 9.57 16.37 2.76
CA GLN A 59 10.27 15.53 1.81
C GLN A 59 10.40 14.14 2.39
N ARG A 60 9.93 13.17 1.65
CA ARG A 60 10.05 11.77 2.04
C ARG A 60 11.14 11.12 1.22
N THR A 61 11.94 10.28 1.84
CA THR A 61 12.98 9.58 1.12
C THR A 61 12.41 8.33 0.48
N HIS A 62 13.17 7.78 -0.43
CA HIS A 62 12.82 6.54 -1.11
C HIS A 62 12.53 5.44 -0.08
N SER A 63 13.40 5.34 0.92
CA SER A 63 13.23 4.33 1.97
C SER A 63 11.95 4.53 2.77
N GLU A 64 11.65 5.78 3.07
CA GLU A 64 10.44 6.08 3.84
C GLU A 64 9.19 5.72 3.06
N ILE A 65 9.20 5.98 1.76
CA ILE A 65 8.07 5.65 0.91
C ILE A 65 7.86 4.13 0.86
N LYS A 66 8.94 3.39 0.65
CA LYS A 66 8.84 1.95 0.59
C LYS A 66 8.41 1.36 1.92
N LYS A 67 8.94 1.91 3.01
CA LYS A 67 8.55 1.43 4.31
C LYS A 67 7.08 1.69 4.57
N LYS A 68 6.61 2.87 4.20
CA LYS A 68 5.20 3.18 4.39
C LYS A 68 4.32 2.22 3.61
N TRP A 69 4.71 1.90 2.39
CA TRP A 69 3.96 0.94 1.60
C TRP A 69 3.91 -0.43 2.29
N SER A 70 5.05 -0.86 2.82
CA SER A 70 5.08 -2.13 3.54
C SER A 70 4.17 -2.12 4.76
N ASP A 71 4.20 -1.01 5.50
CA ASP A 71 3.35 -0.88 6.68
C ASP A 71 1.88 -0.91 6.30
N LEU A 72 1.53 -0.24 5.21
CA LEU A 72 0.16 -0.24 4.75
C LEU A 72 -0.31 -1.64 4.38
N LYS A 73 0.55 -2.40 3.74
CA LYS A 73 0.17 -3.76 3.37
C LYS A 73 -0.15 -4.59 4.62
N VAL A 74 0.69 -4.47 5.62
CA VAL A 74 0.48 -5.23 6.84
C VAL A 74 -0.81 -4.83 7.53
N GLU A 75 -1.02 -3.53 7.63
CA GLU A 75 -2.22 -3.03 8.28
C GLU A 75 -3.49 -3.45 7.56
N VAL A 76 -3.48 -3.31 6.25
CA VAL A 76 -4.67 -3.66 5.49
C VAL A 76 -4.94 -5.15 5.56
N LYS A 77 -3.90 -5.96 5.47
CA LYS A 77 -4.08 -7.40 5.61
C LYS A 77 -4.72 -7.75 6.94
N ARG A 78 -4.28 -7.09 8.00
CA ARG A 78 -4.83 -7.35 9.31
C ARG A 78 -6.30 -6.95 9.37
N ARG A 79 -6.64 -5.79 8.80
CA ARG A 79 -8.03 -5.34 8.79
C ARG A 79 -8.92 -6.25 7.96
N VAL A 80 -8.40 -6.71 6.82
CA VAL A 80 -9.18 -7.62 5.98
C VAL A 80 -9.44 -8.93 6.69
N SER A 81 -8.42 -9.46 7.35
CA SER A 81 -8.58 -10.70 8.09
C SER A 81 -9.57 -10.55 9.22
N ALA A 82 -9.47 -9.46 9.95
CA ALA A 82 -10.38 -9.21 11.06
C ALA A 82 -11.81 -9.07 10.57
N HIS A 83 -11.98 -8.33 9.49
CA HIS A 83 -13.31 -8.16 8.91
C HIS A 83 -13.90 -9.48 8.48
N ARG A 84 -13.10 -10.28 7.81
CA ARG A 84 -13.55 -11.57 7.33
C ARG A 84 -13.95 -12.50 8.47
N ARG A 85 -13.12 -12.54 9.52
CA ARG A 85 -13.43 -13.36 10.68
C ARG A 85 -14.70 -12.88 11.37
N SER A 86 -14.83 -11.58 11.47
CA SER A 86 -15.97 -11.01 12.14
C SER A 86 -17.27 -11.37 11.44
N VAL A 87 -17.30 -11.23 10.14
CA VAL A 87 -18.48 -11.54 9.36
C VAL A 87 -18.81 -13.01 9.47
N THR A 88 -17.82 -13.85 9.37
CA THR A 88 -18.03 -15.28 9.42
C THR A 88 -18.52 -15.72 10.81
N ALA A 89 -17.87 -15.21 11.83
CA ALA A 89 -18.18 -15.63 13.19
C ALA A 89 -19.57 -15.21 13.63
N THR A 90 -20.04 -14.09 13.17
CA THR A 90 -21.32 -13.59 13.63
C THR A 90 -22.44 -13.85 12.68
N GLY A 91 -22.16 -14.59 11.65
CA GLY A 91 -23.21 -14.89 10.70
C GLY A 91 -23.70 -13.66 10.00
N GLY A 92 -22.81 -12.76 9.72
CA GLY A 92 -23.20 -11.54 9.06
C GLY A 92 -23.49 -10.41 9.99
N GLY A 93 -23.16 -10.58 11.22
CA GLY A 93 -23.35 -9.51 12.18
C GLY A 93 -22.42 -8.36 11.88
N THR A 94 -22.43 -7.41 12.74
CA THR A 94 -21.70 -6.23 12.49
C THR A 94 -20.24 -6.34 12.70
N GLY A 95 -19.80 -6.96 13.71
CA GLY A 95 -18.38 -7.09 13.95
C GLY A 95 -17.61 -5.81 13.75
N VAL A 96 -16.42 -5.91 13.18
CA VAL A 96 -15.62 -4.74 12.93
C VAL A 96 -16.21 -3.97 11.78
N GLY A 97 -15.88 -2.74 11.71
CA GLY A 97 -16.40 -1.89 10.68
C GLY A 97 -16.03 -2.35 9.28
N GLU A 98 -16.70 -1.79 8.33
CA GLU A 98 -16.45 -2.13 6.95
C GLU A 98 -15.11 -1.62 6.49
N LEU A 99 -14.58 -2.29 5.50
CA LEU A 99 -13.32 -1.86 4.92
C LEU A 99 -13.55 -0.62 4.07
N SER A 100 -12.62 0.31 4.16
CA SER A 100 -12.74 1.53 3.38
C SER A 100 -12.37 1.26 1.93
N PRO A 101 -12.76 2.15 1.02
CA PRO A 101 -12.33 1.99 -0.37
C PRO A 101 -10.81 1.93 -0.50
N PHE A 102 -10.11 2.69 0.34
CA PHE A 102 -8.67 2.67 0.34
C PHE A 102 -8.15 1.26 0.68
N ASP A 103 -8.72 0.66 1.73
CA ASP A 103 -8.31 -0.67 2.14
C ASP A 103 -8.55 -1.69 1.03
N LEU A 104 -9.69 -1.57 0.35
CA LEU A 104 -10.01 -2.50 -0.72
C LEU A 104 -9.04 -2.36 -1.88
N ARG A 105 -8.62 -1.15 -2.18
CA ARG A 105 -7.66 -0.93 -3.25
C ARG A 105 -6.31 -1.54 -2.92
N VAL A 106 -5.87 -1.35 -1.68
CA VAL A 106 -4.59 -1.93 -1.26
C VAL A 106 -4.67 -3.44 -1.28
N ALA A 107 -5.77 -3.99 -0.79
CA ALA A 107 -5.95 -5.44 -0.76
C ALA A 107 -5.87 -6.03 -2.17
N ALA A 108 -6.46 -5.33 -3.12
CA ALA A 108 -6.43 -5.82 -4.49
C ALA A 108 -4.99 -5.84 -5.03
N LEU A 109 -4.20 -4.86 -4.65
CA LEU A 109 -2.84 -4.79 -5.12
C LEU A 109 -1.94 -5.86 -4.54
N ILE A 110 -2.15 -6.20 -3.28
CA ILE A 110 -1.28 -7.17 -2.65
C ILE A 110 -1.71 -8.60 -2.94
N GLY A 111 -2.76 -8.75 -3.73
CA GLY A 111 -3.14 -10.09 -4.13
C GLY A 111 -3.88 -10.87 -3.11
N ASP A 112 -4.36 -10.21 -2.08
CA ASP A 112 -5.13 -10.90 -1.07
C ASP A 112 -6.32 -11.58 -1.69
N THR A 113 -6.90 -10.91 -2.64
CA THR A 113 -8.04 -11.47 -3.30
C THR A 113 -7.66 -12.63 -4.18
N SER A 114 -6.48 -12.59 -4.73
CA SER A 114 -6.09 -13.67 -5.59
C SER A 114 -5.86 -14.92 -4.77
N GLY A 115 -5.45 -14.76 -3.54
CA GLY A 115 -5.33 -15.90 -2.67
C GLY A 115 -6.67 -16.54 -2.45
N VAL A 116 -7.66 -15.71 -2.36
CA VAL A 116 -8.98 -16.22 -2.21
C VAL A 116 -9.43 -16.90 -3.46
N ALA A 117 -9.10 -16.27 -4.53
CA ALA A 117 -9.54 -16.80 -5.76
C ALA A 117 -8.87 -18.07 -6.09
N ARG A 118 -7.80 -18.25 -5.63
CA ARG A 118 -7.20 -19.26 -5.98
C ARG A 118 -7.53 -20.32 -5.60
N ASN A 119 -7.91 -20.31 -5.41
CA ASN A 119 -8.38 -21.10 -5.10
C ASN A 119 -8.54 -21.61 -5.51
#